data_f10771a7d946cd59966b7450881a7705
#
_entry.id   f10771a7d946cd59966b7450881a7705
#
_cell.length_a   1.000
_cell.length_b   1.000
_cell.length_c   1.000
_cell.angle_alpha   90.00
_cell.angle_beta   90.00
_cell.angle_gamma   90.00
#
_symmetry.space_group_name_H-M   'P 1'
#
loop_
_entity.id
_entity.type
_entity.pdbx_description
1 polymer ?
#
loop_
_entity_poly.entity_id
_entity_poly.type
_entity_poly.pdbx_seq_one_letter_code
_entity_poly.pdbx_strand_id
1 'polypeptide(L)'
;MSRHLESILNRVFGEQLLSDPLLSEIVLNPDGRIWIERSGEPAMRQLDERMSEDDAEALAHDLAGGNPISANTPLAGSQFEIDGSLWRAQVAVKPAVENSVAFALRRAVAKQLSLDDLMQGLPDLDANMDDLKSGTDPADAAVFDAYENKGFGDFLRAAVKAKWNILLSGGTSSGKTTWLRACLGEVDHSERIMTIEDVLEIRPSQPNTVSLIVNKNASSSDLLKACLRFRPERIIMGELRGAEAYDFLSAINSGHPGGISTLHAASPESALSRLALMVMQADTGLTYSEILEYCRSMIDVIVQFRKTGDQRRPVAVRILRNR
;
A
#
# COMPACT_ATOMS: atom_id res chain seq x y z
N MET A 1 -20.83 -0.05 24.91
CA MET A 1 -19.62 -0.31 24.12
C MET A 1 -18.79 0.96 23.90
N SER A 2 -19.36 2.10 23.48
CA SER A 2 -18.59 3.31 23.18
C SER A 2 -17.82 3.90 24.39
N ARG A 3 -18.45 4.08 25.54
CA ARG A 3 -17.79 4.69 26.75
C ARG A 3 -16.63 3.86 27.31
N HIS A 4 -16.68 2.53 27.21
CA HIS A 4 -15.59 1.67 27.66
C HIS A 4 -14.37 1.80 26.74
N LEU A 5 -14.59 1.69 25.42
CA LEU A 5 -13.54 1.85 24.41
C LEU A 5 -12.92 3.27 24.45
N GLU A 6 -13.75 4.30 24.61
CA GLU A 6 -13.31 5.69 24.78
C GLU A 6 -12.38 5.85 26.01
N SER A 7 -12.77 5.26 27.14
CA SER A 7 -11.93 5.27 28.37
C SER A 7 -10.59 4.57 28.14
N ILE A 8 -10.56 3.46 27.38
CA ILE A 8 -9.32 2.76 27.06
C ILE A 8 -8.45 3.60 26.13
N LEU A 9 -9.04 4.16 25.07
CA LEU A 9 -8.32 4.98 24.10
C LEU A 9 -7.76 6.26 24.75
N ASN A 10 -8.53 6.91 25.65
CA ASN A 10 -8.05 8.05 26.43
C ASN A 10 -6.88 7.69 27.36
N ARG A 11 -6.91 6.51 27.96
CA ARG A 11 -5.82 6.01 28.80
C ARG A 11 -4.55 5.71 27.98
N VAL A 12 -4.72 5.16 26.76
CA VAL A 12 -3.61 4.71 25.91
C VAL A 12 -2.99 5.87 25.14
N PHE A 13 -3.80 6.74 24.56
CA PHE A 13 -3.34 7.81 23.67
C PHE A 13 -3.38 9.20 24.33
N GLY A 14 -4.05 9.33 25.44
CA GLY A 14 -4.29 10.61 26.10
C GLY A 14 -5.45 11.41 25.48
N GLU A 15 -6.23 12.04 26.35
CA GLU A 15 -7.38 12.87 25.95
C GLU A 15 -6.97 14.02 25.03
N GLN A 16 -5.80 14.63 25.27
CA GLN A 16 -5.30 15.73 24.44
C GLN A 16 -5.05 15.32 22.99
N LEU A 17 -4.56 14.11 22.73
CA LEU A 17 -4.34 13.62 21.38
C LEU A 17 -5.66 13.31 20.69
N LEU A 18 -6.59 12.63 21.37
CA LEU A 18 -7.87 12.24 20.77
C LEU A 18 -8.79 13.44 20.53
N SER A 19 -8.70 14.48 21.35
CA SER A 19 -9.46 15.73 21.15
C SER A 19 -8.83 16.71 20.17
N ASP A 20 -7.60 16.45 19.69
CA ASP A 20 -6.93 17.28 18.68
C ASP A 20 -7.78 17.32 17.37
N PRO A 21 -8.31 18.48 16.95
CA PRO A 21 -9.15 18.56 15.76
C PRO A 21 -8.39 18.29 14.46
N LEU A 22 -7.07 18.38 14.46
CA LEU A 22 -6.23 18.10 13.31
C LEU A 22 -5.87 16.61 13.19
N LEU A 23 -6.04 15.83 14.26
CA LEU A 23 -5.76 14.39 14.22
C LEU A 23 -6.74 13.68 13.28
N SER A 24 -6.21 13.05 12.24
CA SER A 24 -6.98 12.32 11.24
C SER A 24 -6.82 10.81 11.37
N GLU A 25 -5.65 10.34 11.84
CA GLU A 25 -5.37 8.91 11.89
C GLU A 25 -4.37 8.56 13.01
N ILE A 26 -4.56 7.38 13.62
CA ILE A 26 -3.63 6.74 14.55
C ILE A 26 -3.38 5.33 14.02
N VAL A 27 -2.13 4.93 13.90
CA VAL A 27 -1.77 3.57 13.49
C VAL A 27 -0.78 2.95 14.47
N LEU A 28 -0.97 1.66 14.72
CA LEU A 28 -0.04 0.83 15.47
C LEU A 28 0.61 -0.17 14.52
N ASN A 29 1.93 -0.21 14.54
CA ASN A 29 2.69 -1.24 13.86
C ASN A 29 2.96 -2.45 14.79
N PRO A 30 3.25 -3.64 14.26
CA PRO A 30 3.45 -4.84 15.07
C PRO A 30 4.64 -4.78 16.04
N ASP A 31 5.54 -3.82 15.86
CA ASP A 31 6.68 -3.54 16.75
C ASP A 31 6.33 -2.63 17.93
N GLY A 32 5.06 -2.30 18.11
CA GLY A 32 4.54 -1.43 19.16
C GLY A 32 4.70 0.07 18.90
N ARG A 33 5.24 0.48 17.75
CA ARG A 33 5.36 1.89 17.39
C ARG A 33 4.01 2.45 16.99
N ILE A 34 3.72 3.64 17.52
CA ILE A 34 2.50 4.39 17.22
C ILE A 34 2.85 5.54 16.29
N TRP A 35 2.06 5.68 15.25
CA TRP A 35 2.18 6.78 14.28
C TRP A 35 0.86 7.52 14.19
N ILE A 36 0.94 8.83 14.01
CA ILE A 36 -0.23 9.70 13.86
C ILE A 36 -0.15 10.52 12.58
N GLU A 37 -1.29 10.77 11.99
CA GLU A 37 -1.45 11.76 10.93
C GLU A 37 -2.25 12.95 11.44
N ARG A 38 -1.81 14.14 11.06
CA ARG A 38 -2.54 15.39 11.28
C ARG A 38 -2.79 16.10 9.97
N SER A 39 -3.98 16.65 9.82
CA SER A 39 -4.33 17.46 8.66
C SER A 39 -3.36 18.65 8.51
N GLY A 40 -2.74 18.77 7.32
CA GLY A 40 -1.76 19.80 7.02
C GLY A 40 -0.29 19.42 7.26
N GLU A 41 -0.01 18.24 7.83
CA GLU A 41 1.35 17.71 7.91
C GLU A 41 1.67 16.86 6.67
N PRO A 42 2.90 16.92 6.14
CA PRO A 42 3.26 16.24 4.88
C PRO A 42 3.39 14.72 5.02
N ALA A 43 3.58 14.21 6.25
CA ALA A 43 3.79 12.79 6.53
C ALA A 43 3.31 12.42 7.93
N MET A 44 3.12 11.12 8.16
CA MET A 44 2.86 10.59 9.51
C MET A 44 4.05 10.82 10.43
N ARG A 45 3.78 11.16 11.68
CA ARG A 45 4.76 11.35 12.74
C ARG A 45 4.71 10.20 13.74
N GLN A 46 5.86 9.64 14.08
CA GLN A 46 5.96 8.66 15.16
C GLN A 46 5.81 9.35 16.52
N LEU A 47 5.09 8.73 17.43
CA LEU A 47 5.09 9.10 18.84
C LEU A 47 6.30 8.48 19.54
N ASP A 48 6.80 9.14 20.59
CA ASP A 48 7.92 8.64 21.39
C ASP A 48 7.53 7.40 22.20
N GLU A 49 6.27 7.28 22.54
CA GLU A 49 5.69 6.17 23.30
C GLU A 49 5.50 4.93 22.41
N ARG A 50 5.64 3.77 23.04
CA ARG A 50 5.37 2.46 22.42
C ARG A 50 4.28 1.75 23.20
N MET A 51 3.43 1.04 22.49
CA MET A 51 2.43 0.17 23.10
C MET A 51 3.05 -1.19 23.42
N SER A 52 2.78 -1.72 24.61
CA SER A 52 3.14 -3.09 24.96
C SER A 52 2.33 -4.10 24.13
N GLU A 53 2.84 -5.33 24.00
CA GLU A 53 2.13 -6.40 23.30
C GLU A 53 0.79 -6.71 23.97
N ASP A 54 0.76 -6.79 25.29
CA ASP A 54 -0.44 -7.06 26.07
C ASP A 54 -1.51 -5.96 25.90
N ASP A 55 -1.11 -4.68 25.93
CA ASP A 55 -2.03 -3.57 25.69
C ASP A 55 -2.54 -3.54 24.26
N ALA A 56 -1.69 -3.86 23.29
CA ALA A 56 -2.07 -3.93 21.88
C ALA A 56 -3.09 -5.05 21.61
N GLU A 57 -2.90 -6.23 22.21
CA GLU A 57 -3.83 -7.35 22.10
C GLU A 57 -5.16 -7.05 22.80
N ALA A 58 -5.13 -6.48 23.99
CA ALA A 58 -6.34 -6.07 24.71
C ALA A 58 -7.12 -5.03 23.90
N LEU A 59 -6.45 -4.00 23.38
CA LEU A 59 -7.07 -2.96 22.58
C LEU A 59 -7.61 -3.50 21.25
N ALA A 60 -6.94 -4.46 20.62
CA ALA A 60 -7.38 -5.09 19.39
C ALA A 60 -8.76 -5.76 19.55
N HIS A 61 -8.99 -6.46 20.66
CA HIS A 61 -10.29 -7.07 20.96
C HIS A 61 -11.40 -6.03 21.12
N ASP A 62 -11.12 -4.92 21.79
CA ASP A 62 -12.09 -3.82 21.94
C ASP A 62 -12.36 -3.13 20.61
N LEU A 63 -11.32 -2.87 19.81
CA LEU A 63 -11.41 -2.27 18.48
C LEU A 63 -12.13 -3.18 17.47
N ALA A 64 -12.11 -4.49 17.66
CA ALA A 64 -12.89 -5.41 16.81
C ALA A 64 -14.41 -5.20 16.94
N GLY A 65 -14.86 -4.46 17.95
CA GLY A 65 -16.26 -4.04 18.08
C GLY A 65 -17.25 -5.17 18.26
N GLY A 66 -16.81 -6.29 18.87
CA GLY A 66 -17.61 -7.52 19.04
C GLY A 66 -17.53 -8.49 17.87
N ASN A 67 -16.83 -8.15 16.78
CA ASN A 67 -16.47 -9.11 15.75
C ASN A 67 -15.43 -10.09 16.31
N PRO A 68 -15.55 -11.39 15.99
CA PRO A 68 -14.56 -12.35 16.45
C PRO A 68 -13.19 -12.02 15.84
N ILE A 69 -12.18 -11.90 16.69
CA ILE A 69 -10.79 -11.74 16.27
C ILE A 69 -9.93 -12.80 16.96
N SER A 70 -9.22 -13.59 16.18
CA SER A 70 -8.41 -14.73 16.64
C SER A 70 -7.48 -15.21 15.52
N ALA A 71 -6.69 -16.23 15.79
CA ALA A 71 -5.90 -16.90 14.75
C ALA A 71 -6.75 -17.46 13.58
N ASN A 72 -8.03 -17.74 13.79
CA ASN A 72 -8.94 -18.23 12.74
C ASN A 72 -9.66 -17.09 11.99
N THR A 73 -9.80 -15.94 12.61
CA THR A 73 -10.39 -14.70 12.07
C THR A 73 -9.45 -13.54 12.35
N PRO A 74 -8.27 -13.48 11.64
CA PRO A 74 -7.19 -12.59 12.05
C PRO A 74 -7.41 -11.13 11.65
N LEU A 75 -8.51 -10.82 10.98
CA LEU A 75 -8.83 -9.46 10.52
C LEU A 75 -10.20 -9.05 11.04
N ALA A 76 -10.30 -7.84 11.59
CA ALA A 76 -11.57 -7.25 12.01
C ALA A 76 -11.62 -5.76 11.66
N GLY A 77 -12.82 -5.29 11.28
CA GLY A 77 -13.11 -3.87 11.09
C GLY A 77 -14.33 -3.46 11.90
N SER A 78 -14.31 -2.26 12.48
CA SER A 78 -15.41 -1.73 13.26
C SER A 78 -15.58 -0.22 13.09
N GLN A 79 -16.65 0.31 13.66
CA GLN A 79 -16.92 1.74 13.74
C GLN A 79 -17.37 2.06 15.18
N PHE A 80 -16.93 3.20 15.70
CA PHE A 80 -17.28 3.70 17.02
C PHE A 80 -17.21 5.22 17.07
N GLU A 81 -17.76 5.82 18.12
CA GLU A 81 -17.81 7.25 18.30
C GLU A 81 -16.99 7.66 19.54
N ILE A 82 -16.17 8.71 19.40
CA ILE A 82 -15.44 9.37 20.49
C ILE A 82 -15.70 10.87 20.34
N ASP A 83 -16.12 11.54 21.39
CA ASP A 83 -16.38 13.00 21.43
C ASP A 83 -17.20 13.51 20.23
N GLY A 84 -18.26 12.77 19.86
CA GLY A 84 -19.11 13.10 18.72
C GLY A 84 -18.44 12.91 17.35
N SER A 85 -17.24 12.39 17.29
CA SER A 85 -16.54 12.05 16.06
C SER A 85 -16.65 10.56 15.77
N LEU A 86 -17.03 10.21 14.54
CA LEU A 86 -17.05 8.82 14.08
C LEU A 86 -15.62 8.37 13.73
N TRP A 87 -15.23 7.23 14.28
CA TRP A 87 -13.96 6.57 13.98
C TRP A 87 -14.20 5.22 13.33
N ARG A 88 -13.29 4.84 12.44
CA ARG A 88 -13.23 3.50 11.85
C ARG A 88 -11.95 2.84 12.31
N ALA A 89 -12.05 1.58 12.75
CA ALA A 89 -10.91 0.75 13.08
C ALA A 89 -10.75 -0.39 12.06
N GLN A 90 -9.51 -0.66 11.72
CA GLN A 90 -9.11 -1.91 11.07
C GLN A 90 -8.02 -2.54 11.93
N VAL A 91 -8.19 -3.82 12.25
CA VAL A 91 -7.28 -4.58 13.12
C VAL A 91 -6.81 -5.83 12.40
N ALA A 92 -5.54 -6.18 12.60
CA ALA A 92 -4.95 -7.44 12.19
C ALA A 92 -4.17 -8.04 13.35
N VAL A 93 -4.36 -9.34 13.61
CA VAL A 93 -3.64 -10.12 14.63
C VAL A 93 -2.94 -11.31 14.02
N LYS A 94 -2.08 -12.00 14.78
CA LYS A 94 -1.49 -13.27 14.34
C LYS A 94 -2.58 -14.25 13.87
N PRO A 95 -2.35 -15.00 12.78
CA PRO A 95 -1.13 -15.09 11.97
C PRO A 95 -1.08 -14.12 10.76
N ALA A 96 -1.98 -13.14 10.66
CA ALA A 96 -1.99 -12.18 9.55
C ALA A 96 -0.91 -11.09 9.68
N VAL A 97 -0.31 -10.94 10.84
CA VAL A 97 0.87 -10.09 11.10
C VAL A 97 1.95 -10.90 11.81
N GLU A 98 3.21 -10.48 11.67
CA GLU A 98 4.37 -11.22 12.16
C GLU A 98 4.40 -11.30 13.70
N ASN A 99 4.28 -10.15 14.36
CA ASN A 99 4.36 -10.04 15.81
C ASN A 99 2.94 -10.03 16.42
N SER A 100 2.64 -9.13 17.32
CA SER A 100 1.40 -9.12 18.06
C SER A 100 0.20 -8.63 17.23
N VAL A 101 0.07 -7.33 17.04
CA VAL A 101 -1.10 -6.65 16.49
C VAL A 101 -0.68 -5.50 15.59
N ALA A 102 -1.46 -5.24 14.55
CA ALA A 102 -1.46 -3.96 13.84
C ALA A 102 -2.88 -3.41 13.81
N PHE A 103 -3.04 -2.10 13.95
CA PHE A 103 -4.32 -1.46 13.70
C PHE A 103 -4.17 -0.07 13.08
N ALA A 104 -5.25 0.38 12.43
CA ALA A 104 -5.41 1.74 11.98
C ALA A 104 -6.76 2.27 12.47
N LEU A 105 -6.74 3.46 13.09
CA LEU A 105 -7.90 4.22 13.54
C LEU A 105 -8.00 5.47 12.71
N ARG A 106 -9.06 5.62 11.93
CA ARG A 106 -9.28 6.76 11.07
C ARG A 106 -10.50 7.54 11.53
N ARG A 107 -10.31 8.83 11.79
CA ARG A 107 -11.40 9.77 12.14
C ARG A 107 -12.17 10.13 10.88
N ALA A 108 -13.47 9.96 10.88
CA ALA A 108 -14.31 10.54 9.84
C ALA A 108 -14.36 12.07 10.03
N VAL A 109 -14.04 12.83 8.97
CA VAL A 109 -14.07 14.29 9.02
C VAL A 109 -15.53 14.73 9.25
N ALA A 110 -15.79 15.27 10.42
CA ALA A 110 -17.14 15.72 10.80
C ALA A 110 -17.53 17.05 10.14
N LYS A 111 -16.59 17.80 9.56
CA LYS A 111 -16.86 19.09 8.93
C LYS A 111 -17.34 18.87 7.50
N GLN A 112 -18.63 19.08 7.26
CA GLN A 112 -19.14 19.24 5.90
C GLN A 112 -18.53 20.54 5.35
N LEU A 113 -17.54 20.41 4.48
CA LEU A 113 -17.00 21.53 3.72
C LEU A 113 -18.02 21.89 2.62
N SER A 114 -18.31 23.19 2.47
CA SER A 114 -19.10 23.67 1.33
C SER A 114 -18.31 23.53 0.03
N LEU A 115 -18.99 23.58 -1.11
CA LEU A 115 -18.32 23.57 -2.41
C LEU A 115 -17.34 24.76 -2.52
N ASP A 116 -17.73 25.92 -1.98
CA ASP A 116 -16.91 27.13 -1.96
C ASP A 116 -15.65 26.96 -1.08
N ASP A 117 -15.76 26.26 0.08
CA ASP A 117 -14.59 25.91 0.91
C ASP A 117 -13.64 24.98 0.16
N LEU A 118 -14.16 24.04 -0.61
CA LEU A 118 -13.36 23.09 -1.40
C LEU A 118 -12.71 23.73 -2.62
N MET A 119 -13.34 24.75 -3.21
CA MET A 119 -12.81 25.49 -4.36
C MET A 119 -11.81 26.59 -3.95
N GLN A 120 -11.77 26.98 -2.68
CA GLN A 120 -10.84 27.99 -2.17
C GLN A 120 -9.39 27.52 -2.33
N GLY A 121 -8.61 28.26 -3.13
CA GLY A 121 -7.20 27.96 -3.36
C GLY A 121 -6.92 26.92 -4.45
N LEU A 122 -7.95 26.40 -5.12
CA LEU A 122 -7.74 25.62 -6.33
C LEU A 122 -7.39 26.55 -7.50
N PRO A 123 -6.39 26.21 -8.33
CA PRO A 123 -6.16 26.91 -9.58
C PRO A 123 -7.38 26.75 -10.51
N ASP A 124 -7.50 27.67 -11.46
CA ASP A 124 -8.60 27.66 -12.42
C ASP A 124 -8.55 26.34 -13.22
N LEU A 125 -9.53 25.45 -12.98
CA LEU A 125 -9.50 24.07 -13.48
C LEU A 125 -9.54 23.99 -15.00
N ASP A 126 -10.08 24.99 -15.68
CA ASP A 126 -10.11 25.05 -17.16
C ASP A 126 -8.71 25.26 -17.76
N ALA A 127 -7.86 26.04 -17.13
CA ALA A 127 -6.49 26.24 -17.57
C ALA A 127 -5.57 25.01 -17.34
N ASN A 128 -5.85 24.25 -16.28
CA ASN A 128 -5.05 23.08 -15.91
C ASN A 128 -5.48 21.78 -16.63
N MET A 129 -6.71 21.69 -17.12
CA MET A 129 -7.16 20.49 -17.83
C MET A 129 -6.50 20.36 -19.22
N ASP A 130 -6.15 21.46 -19.86
CA ASP A 130 -5.41 21.44 -21.14
C ASP A 130 -3.92 21.15 -20.91
N ASP A 131 -3.35 21.60 -19.81
CA ASP A 131 -1.97 21.27 -19.42
C ASP A 131 -1.80 19.78 -19.05
N LEU A 132 -2.83 19.15 -18.47
CA LEU A 132 -2.84 17.70 -18.20
C LEU A 132 -2.85 16.84 -19.47
N LYS A 133 -3.26 17.40 -20.60
CA LYS A 133 -3.22 16.73 -21.91
C LYS A 133 -1.89 16.91 -22.66
N SER A 134 -1.08 17.90 -22.26
CA SER A 134 0.15 18.27 -22.94
C SER A 134 1.41 18.26 -22.07
N GLY A 135 1.26 18.12 -20.74
CA GLY A 135 2.37 18.18 -19.78
C GLY A 135 2.78 16.80 -19.28
N THR A 136 4.02 16.41 -19.51
CA THR A 136 4.65 15.31 -18.79
C THR A 136 4.81 15.75 -17.33
N ASP A 137 4.33 14.94 -16.38
CA ASP A 137 4.62 15.14 -14.97
C ASP A 137 6.15 15.32 -14.81
N PRO A 138 6.65 16.36 -14.12
CA PRO A 138 8.08 16.54 -13.90
C PRO A 138 8.77 15.31 -13.31
N ALA A 139 8.06 14.50 -12.49
CA ALA A 139 8.56 13.26 -11.97
C ALA A 139 8.76 12.21 -13.09
N ASP A 140 7.84 12.12 -14.04
CA ASP A 140 7.96 11.24 -15.20
C ASP A 140 9.09 11.69 -16.13
N ALA A 141 9.26 12.97 -16.35
CA ALA A 141 10.36 13.51 -17.16
C ALA A 141 11.73 13.09 -16.58
N ALA A 142 11.87 13.11 -15.25
CA ALA A 142 13.09 12.64 -14.58
C ALA A 142 13.34 11.13 -14.78
N VAL A 143 12.28 10.32 -14.83
CA VAL A 143 12.38 8.87 -15.10
C VAL A 143 12.83 8.61 -16.53
N PHE A 144 12.23 9.30 -17.50
CA PHE A 144 12.63 9.17 -18.91
C PHE A 144 14.05 9.64 -19.17
N ASP A 145 14.47 10.78 -18.59
CA ASP A 145 15.85 11.25 -18.65
C ASP A 145 16.84 10.21 -18.06
N ALA A 146 16.50 9.62 -16.92
CA ALA A 146 17.33 8.59 -16.31
C ALA A 146 17.43 7.33 -17.19
N TYR A 147 16.33 6.93 -17.84
CA TYR A 147 16.30 5.79 -18.76
C TYR A 147 17.19 6.01 -19.97
N GLU A 148 17.13 7.20 -20.58
CA GLU A 148 17.88 7.52 -21.80
C GLU A 148 19.35 7.85 -21.55
N ASN A 149 19.69 8.51 -20.44
CA ASN A 149 20.97 9.18 -20.26
C ASN A 149 21.81 8.71 -19.07
N LYS A 150 21.24 7.99 -18.08
CA LYS A 150 21.92 7.71 -16.79
C LYS A 150 22.15 6.24 -16.48
N GLY A 151 21.44 5.35 -17.17
CA GLY A 151 21.55 3.91 -16.97
C GLY A 151 20.50 3.30 -16.05
N PHE A 152 20.48 1.95 -16.01
CA PHE A 152 19.38 1.18 -15.42
C PHE A 152 19.15 1.44 -13.93
N GLY A 153 20.20 1.59 -13.13
CA GLY A 153 20.08 1.83 -11.69
C GLY A 153 19.41 3.16 -11.39
N ASP A 154 19.83 4.23 -12.07
CA ASP A 154 19.25 5.57 -11.90
C ASP A 154 17.81 5.64 -12.43
N PHE A 155 17.53 4.97 -13.55
CA PHE A 155 16.18 4.79 -14.05
C PHE A 155 15.27 4.14 -13.00
N LEU A 156 15.67 3.01 -12.42
CA LEU A 156 14.85 2.30 -11.46
C LEU A 156 14.64 3.12 -10.17
N ARG A 157 15.68 3.82 -9.71
CA ARG A 157 15.59 4.77 -8.58
C ARG A 157 14.60 5.90 -8.86
N ALA A 158 14.68 6.50 -10.05
CA ALA A 158 13.75 7.57 -10.45
C ALA A 158 12.31 7.05 -10.54
N ALA A 159 12.09 5.87 -11.12
CA ALA A 159 10.77 5.23 -11.22
C ALA A 159 10.15 4.96 -9.83
N VAL A 160 10.95 4.47 -8.88
CA VAL A 160 10.49 4.27 -7.49
C VAL A 160 10.09 5.60 -6.85
N LYS A 161 10.90 6.65 -6.97
CA LYS A 161 10.61 7.98 -6.41
C LYS A 161 9.41 8.65 -7.05
N ALA A 162 9.23 8.48 -8.36
CA ALA A 162 8.06 8.95 -9.10
C ALA A 162 6.78 8.11 -8.84
N LYS A 163 6.84 7.14 -7.95
CA LYS A 163 5.72 6.23 -7.63
C LYS A 163 5.18 5.47 -8.85
N TRP A 164 6.07 5.04 -9.73
CA TRP A 164 5.69 4.14 -10.81
C TRP A 164 5.32 2.75 -10.29
N ASN A 165 4.30 2.16 -10.87
CA ASN A 165 3.90 0.77 -10.59
C ASN A 165 4.83 -0.19 -11.34
N ILE A 166 5.63 -0.94 -10.61
CA ILE A 166 6.74 -1.73 -11.13
C ILE A 166 6.42 -3.22 -11.04
N LEU A 167 6.52 -3.92 -12.15
CA LEU A 167 6.37 -5.37 -12.21
C LEU A 167 7.71 -6.03 -12.52
N LEU A 168 8.24 -6.81 -11.57
CA LEU A 168 9.48 -7.54 -11.72
C LEU A 168 9.19 -8.97 -12.18
N SER A 169 9.61 -9.32 -13.38
CA SER A 169 9.33 -10.58 -14.04
C SER A 169 10.56 -11.44 -14.20
N GLY A 170 10.41 -12.75 -14.17
CA GLY A 170 11.52 -13.69 -14.40
C GLY A 170 11.26 -15.08 -13.85
N GLY A 171 12.09 -16.04 -14.22
CA GLY A 171 12.00 -17.42 -13.73
C GLY A 171 12.25 -17.56 -12.23
N THR A 172 12.11 -18.77 -11.71
CA THR A 172 12.48 -19.10 -10.32
C THR A 172 13.96 -18.79 -10.07
N SER A 173 14.26 -18.25 -8.89
CA SER A 173 15.62 -17.88 -8.48
C SER A 173 16.35 -16.90 -9.41
N SER A 174 15.62 -16.11 -10.21
CA SER A 174 16.22 -15.07 -11.06
C SER A 174 16.58 -13.78 -10.33
N GLY A 175 16.27 -13.67 -9.03
CA GLY A 175 16.62 -12.54 -8.19
C GLY A 175 15.53 -11.49 -8.03
N LYS A 176 14.28 -11.72 -8.49
CA LYS A 176 13.16 -10.76 -8.42
C LYS A 176 12.97 -10.16 -7.04
N THR A 177 12.87 -11.00 -6.00
CA THR A 177 12.68 -10.54 -4.61
C THR A 177 13.86 -9.71 -4.12
N THR A 178 15.09 -10.05 -4.54
CA THR A 178 16.27 -9.26 -4.20
C THR A 178 16.20 -7.85 -4.79
N TRP A 179 15.79 -7.75 -6.06
CA TRP A 179 15.62 -6.46 -6.73
C TRP A 179 14.42 -5.68 -6.18
N LEU A 180 13.34 -6.37 -5.82
CA LEU A 180 12.21 -5.75 -5.12
C LEU A 180 12.67 -5.09 -3.80
N ARG A 181 13.47 -5.81 -3.01
CA ARG A 181 14.03 -5.26 -1.76
C ARG A 181 14.95 -4.06 -2.01
N ALA A 182 15.76 -4.11 -3.08
CA ALA A 182 16.58 -2.97 -3.48
C ALA A 182 15.75 -1.75 -3.88
N CYS A 183 14.66 -1.94 -4.63
CA CYS A 183 13.70 -0.89 -4.94
C CYS A 183 13.10 -0.26 -3.67
N LEU A 184 12.76 -1.09 -2.68
CA LEU A 184 12.23 -0.59 -1.41
C LEU A 184 13.25 0.25 -0.63
N GLY A 185 14.55 0.01 -0.78
CA GLY A 185 15.59 0.85 -0.22
C GLY A 185 15.59 2.29 -0.76
N GLU A 186 14.98 2.53 -1.92
CA GLU A 186 14.87 3.86 -2.54
C GLU A 186 13.55 4.60 -2.22
N VAL A 187 12.61 3.93 -1.53
CA VAL A 187 11.37 4.54 -1.06
C VAL A 187 11.66 5.47 0.10
N ASP A 188 11.00 6.63 0.14
CA ASP A 188 11.18 7.60 1.22
C ASP A 188 10.86 6.98 2.59
N HIS A 189 11.70 7.25 3.59
CA HIS A 189 11.53 6.73 4.95
C HIS A 189 10.28 7.21 5.66
N SER A 190 9.67 8.29 5.20
CA SER A 190 8.41 8.83 5.74
C SER A 190 7.18 8.07 5.23
N GLU A 191 7.29 7.33 4.10
CA GLU A 191 6.16 6.64 3.50
C GLU A 191 5.72 5.43 4.35
N ARG A 192 4.39 5.26 4.43
CA ARG A 192 3.77 4.08 5.04
C ARG A 192 3.67 2.95 4.04
N ILE A 193 4.38 1.85 4.32
CA ILE A 193 4.45 0.68 3.44
C ILE A 193 3.65 -0.48 4.01
N MET A 194 2.84 -1.10 3.16
CA MET A 194 2.22 -2.39 3.44
C MET A 194 2.82 -3.45 2.51
N THR A 195 3.29 -4.56 3.08
CA THR A 195 3.70 -5.74 2.29
C THR A 195 2.72 -6.88 2.47
N ILE A 196 2.50 -7.66 1.42
CA ILE A 196 1.68 -8.87 1.44
C ILE A 196 2.50 -10.00 0.83
N GLU A 197 2.71 -11.07 1.60
CA GLU A 197 3.62 -12.16 1.25
C GLU A 197 3.11 -13.51 1.74
N ASP A 198 3.51 -14.60 1.08
CA ASP A 198 3.28 -15.96 1.60
C ASP A 198 4.27 -16.30 2.73
N VAL A 199 5.51 -15.84 2.59
CA VAL A 199 6.60 -15.98 3.56
C VAL A 199 7.30 -14.64 3.68
N LEU A 200 7.66 -14.24 4.88
CA LEU A 200 8.29 -12.96 5.17
C LEU A 200 9.73 -12.89 4.63
N GLU A 201 9.88 -12.40 3.41
CA GLU A 201 11.15 -12.23 2.73
C GLU A 201 11.53 -10.77 2.49
N ILE A 202 10.52 -9.89 2.29
CA ILE A 202 10.71 -8.49 1.85
C ILE A 202 11.10 -7.71 3.11
N ARG A 203 11.29 -7.44 3.97
CA ARG A 203 11.70 -6.66 5.16
C ARG A 203 12.08 -5.22 4.77
N PRO A 204 11.11 -4.32 4.54
CA PRO A 204 11.42 -2.92 4.29
C PRO A 204 12.21 -2.29 5.44
N SER A 205 13.10 -1.37 5.10
CA SER A 205 13.87 -0.60 6.11
C SER A 205 13.09 0.60 6.65
N GLN A 206 11.98 0.94 6.03
CA GLN A 206 11.12 2.05 6.45
C GLN A 206 10.47 1.75 7.79
N PRO A 207 10.52 2.68 8.74
CA PRO A 207 10.02 2.45 10.09
C PRO A 207 8.49 2.31 10.16
N ASN A 208 7.76 2.94 9.22
CA ASN A 208 6.29 2.87 9.16
C ASN A 208 5.83 1.76 8.22
N THR A 209 6.02 0.51 8.61
CA THR A 209 5.71 -0.67 7.79
C THR A 209 4.83 -1.67 8.51
N VAL A 210 3.91 -2.29 7.78
CA VAL A 210 3.17 -3.48 8.22
C VAL A 210 3.34 -4.57 7.17
N SER A 211 3.83 -5.74 7.60
CA SER A 211 3.92 -6.94 6.76
C SER A 211 2.75 -7.87 7.07
N LEU A 212 1.92 -8.12 6.08
CA LEU A 212 0.77 -9.01 6.13
C LEU A 212 1.15 -10.35 5.50
N ILE A 213 0.82 -11.45 6.19
CA ILE A 213 1.21 -12.81 5.77
C ILE A 213 -0.02 -13.61 5.38
N VAL A 214 0.00 -14.08 4.14
CA VAL A 214 -1.03 -14.98 3.60
C VAL A 214 -1.05 -16.28 4.39
N ASN A 215 -2.21 -16.75 4.74
CA ASN A 215 -2.38 -18.01 5.44
C ASN A 215 -3.75 -18.64 5.14
N LYS A 216 -4.02 -19.82 5.69
CA LYS A 216 -5.27 -20.56 5.44
C LYS A 216 -6.55 -19.80 5.80
N ASN A 217 -6.47 -18.78 6.65
CA ASN A 217 -7.63 -18.02 7.16
C ASN A 217 -7.70 -16.60 6.58
N ALA A 218 -6.66 -16.16 5.86
CA ALA A 218 -6.59 -14.84 5.22
C ALA A 218 -5.88 -14.99 3.88
N SER A 219 -6.63 -14.92 2.80
CA SER A 219 -6.12 -14.97 1.44
C SER A 219 -5.42 -13.65 1.06
N SER A 220 -4.64 -13.66 -0.02
CA SER A 220 -4.04 -12.44 -0.59
C SER A 220 -5.09 -11.36 -0.86
N SER A 221 -6.26 -11.73 -1.41
CA SER A 221 -7.38 -10.81 -1.66
C SER A 221 -7.96 -10.22 -0.38
N ASP A 222 -8.11 -11.01 0.68
CA ASP A 222 -8.60 -10.51 1.98
C ASP A 222 -7.63 -9.51 2.58
N LEU A 223 -6.33 -9.82 2.51
CA LEU A 223 -5.26 -8.95 3.02
C LEU A 223 -5.16 -7.66 2.21
N LEU A 224 -5.32 -7.69 0.88
CA LEU A 224 -5.38 -6.48 0.05
C LEU A 224 -6.56 -5.59 0.41
N LYS A 225 -7.76 -6.17 0.57
CA LYS A 225 -8.95 -5.41 0.99
C LYS A 225 -8.78 -4.79 2.38
N ALA A 226 -8.16 -5.53 3.31
CA ALA A 226 -7.81 -5.00 4.63
C ALA A 226 -6.76 -3.90 4.54
N CYS A 227 -5.73 -4.10 3.71
CA CYS A 227 -4.63 -3.16 3.49
C CYS A 227 -5.13 -1.75 3.14
N LEU A 228 -6.14 -1.61 2.28
CA LEU A 228 -6.75 -0.32 1.92
C LEU A 228 -7.33 0.44 3.13
N ARG A 229 -7.60 -0.25 4.24
CA ARG A 229 -8.10 0.37 5.48
C ARG A 229 -6.99 0.69 6.49
N PHE A 230 -5.75 0.30 6.20
CA PHE A 230 -4.57 0.62 7.00
C PHE A 230 -3.84 1.88 6.54
N ARG A 231 -4.42 2.63 5.62
CA ARG A 231 -3.84 3.87 5.06
C ARG A 231 -2.43 3.65 4.47
N PRO A 232 -2.29 2.76 3.51
CA PRO A 232 -1.01 2.60 2.84
C PRO A 232 -0.70 3.83 1.97
N GLU A 233 0.58 4.19 1.86
CA GLU A 233 1.09 5.06 0.80
C GLU A 233 1.66 4.24 -0.34
N ARG A 234 2.17 3.02 0.00
CA ARG A 234 2.55 2.00 -0.99
C ARG A 234 2.07 0.62 -0.56
N ILE A 235 1.66 -0.16 -1.56
CA ILE A 235 1.30 -1.56 -1.40
C ILE A 235 2.29 -2.41 -2.20
N ILE A 236 2.98 -3.29 -1.51
CA ILE A 236 3.98 -4.18 -2.09
C ILE A 236 3.45 -5.61 -2.02
N MET A 237 3.38 -6.26 -3.15
CA MET A 237 2.96 -7.65 -3.21
C MET A 237 4.15 -8.54 -3.55
N GLY A 238 4.47 -9.49 -2.69
CA GLY A 238 5.64 -10.35 -2.86
C GLY A 238 5.64 -11.07 -4.21
N GLU A 239 4.50 -11.67 -4.56
CA GLU A 239 4.29 -12.33 -5.84
C GLU A 239 2.80 -12.34 -6.22
N LEU A 240 2.50 -12.14 -7.51
CA LEU A 240 1.18 -12.34 -8.10
C LEU A 240 1.11 -13.73 -8.72
N ARG A 241 0.08 -14.52 -8.37
CA ARG A 241 -0.08 -15.91 -8.81
C ARG A 241 -1.47 -16.22 -9.37
N GLY A 242 -2.51 -15.44 -8.97
CA GLY A 242 -3.91 -15.72 -9.30
C GLY A 242 -4.80 -14.49 -9.28
N ALA A 243 -6.06 -14.68 -8.86
CA ALA A 243 -7.12 -13.67 -8.88
C ALA A 243 -6.80 -12.40 -8.08
N GLU A 244 -5.93 -12.48 -7.06
CA GLU A 244 -5.46 -11.34 -6.28
C GLU A 244 -4.79 -10.25 -7.12
N ALA A 245 -4.36 -10.60 -8.34
CA ALA A 245 -3.83 -9.62 -9.29
C ALA A 245 -4.83 -8.50 -9.60
N TYR A 246 -6.12 -8.82 -9.69
CA TYR A 246 -7.17 -7.81 -9.89
C TYR A 246 -7.28 -6.88 -8.67
N ASP A 247 -7.31 -7.43 -7.47
CA ASP A 247 -7.39 -6.65 -6.24
C ASP A 247 -6.16 -5.75 -6.08
N PHE A 248 -4.95 -6.24 -6.44
CA PHE A 248 -3.72 -5.45 -6.44
C PHE A 248 -3.78 -4.28 -7.43
N LEU A 249 -4.15 -4.53 -8.70
CA LEU A 249 -4.29 -3.48 -9.70
C LEU A 249 -5.36 -2.45 -9.31
N SER A 250 -6.48 -2.91 -8.75
CA SER A 250 -7.54 -2.05 -8.22
C SER A 250 -7.04 -1.18 -7.07
N ALA A 251 -6.23 -1.73 -6.17
CA ALA A 251 -5.66 -1.01 -5.04
C ALA A 251 -4.72 0.12 -5.49
N ILE A 252 -3.79 -0.17 -6.41
CA ILE A 252 -2.86 0.86 -6.94
C ILE A 252 -3.59 1.93 -7.77
N ASN A 253 -4.69 1.58 -8.43
CA ASN A 253 -5.55 2.52 -9.17
C ASN A 253 -6.40 3.41 -8.24
N SER A 254 -6.66 2.99 -7.02
CA SER A 254 -7.52 3.71 -6.07
C SER A 254 -6.80 4.74 -5.21
N GLY A 255 -5.68 5.28 -5.67
CA GLY A 255 -4.93 6.34 -5.00
C GLY A 255 -3.72 5.86 -4.20
N HIS A 256 -3.22 4.65 -4.47
CA HIS A 256 -2.03 4.08 -3.84
C HIS A 256 -0.94 3.75 -4.89
N PRO A 257 -0.43 4.77 -5.64
CA PRO A 257 0.56 4.54 -6.69
C PRO A 257 1.92 4.08 -6.13
N GLY A 258 2.76 3.56 -7.00
CA GLY A 258 4.09 3.06 -6.60
C GLY A 258 4.05 1.63 -6.08
N GLY A 259 3.03 0.87 -6.46
CA GLY A 259 2.96 -0.56 -6.18
C GLY A 259 4.10 -1.31 -6.86
N ILE A 260 4.74 -2.24 -6.12
CA ILE A 260 5.78 -3.11 -6.67
C ILE A 260 5.38 -4.56 -6.43
N SER A 261 5.46 -5.38 -7.47
CA SER A 261 5.20 -6.81 -7.33
C SER A 261 6.11 -7.65 -8.22
N THR A 262 6.10 -8.96 -7.98
CA THR A 262 6.80 -9.92 -8.83
C THR A 262 5.83 -10.91 -9.47
N LEU A 263 6.22 -11.47 -10.61
CA LEU A 263 5.57 -12.63 -11.21
C LEU A 263 6.55 -13.49 -12.02
N HIS A 264 6.14 -14.70 -12.31
CA HIS A 264 6.92 -15.61 -13.16
C HIS A 264 6.50 -15.48 -14.62
N ALA A 265 7.42 -15.00 -15.48
CA ALA A 265 7.25 -15.03 -16.93
C ALA A 265 8.62 -15.06 -17.64
N ALA A 266 8.62 -15.36 -18.94
CA ALA A 266 9.82 -15.52 -19.75
C ALA A 266 10.26 -14.24 -20.46
N SER A 267 9.34 -13.29 -20.64
CA SER A 267 9.57 -11.97 -21.27
C SER A 267 8.61 -10.91 -20.72
N PRO A 268 8.87 -9.61 -20.93
CA PRO A 268 7.94 -8.56 -20.54
C PRO A 268 6.54 -8.71 -21.17
N GLU A 269 6.47 -9.17 -22.43
CA GLU A 269 5.20 -9.40 -23.13
C GLU A 269 4.42 -10.56 -22.48
N SER A 270 5.10 -11.66 -22.21
CA SER A 270 4.47 -12.79 -21.52
C SER A 270 4.11 -12.46 -20.07
N ALA A 271 4.82 -11.55 -19.42
CA ALA A 271 4.48 -11.05 -18.09
C ALA A 271 3.13 -10.32 -18.09
N LEU A 272 2.93 -9.42 -19.07
CA LEU A 272 1.67 -8.69 -19.21
C LEU A 272 0.51 -9.63 -19.55
N SER A 273 0.72 -10.56 -20.48
CA SER A 273 -0.29 -11.58 -20.82
C SER A 273 -0.64 -12.46 -19.62
N ARG A 274 0.36 -12.87 -18.83
CA ARG A 274 0.15 -13.68 -17.64
C ARG A 274 -0.60 -12.90 -16.56
N LEU A 275 -0.27 -11.62 -16.37
CA LEU A 275 -1.00 -10.73 -15.45
C LEU A 275 -2.48 -10.65 -15.87
N ALA A 276 -2.76 -10.47 -17.16
CA ALA A 276 -4.14 -10.44 -17.68
C ALA A 276 -4.87 -11.76 -17.41
N LEU A 277 -4.23 -12.91 -17.63
CA LEU A 277 -4.82 -14.22 -17.31
C LEU A 277 -5.09 -14.43 -15.81
N MET A 278 -4.27 -13.87 -14.92
CA MET A 278 -4.53 -13.87 -13.49
C MET A 278 -5.75 -13.00 -13.15
N VAL A 279 -5.84 -11.79 -13.72
CA VAL A 279 -7.00 -10.90 -13.53
C VAL A 279 -8.29 -11.55 -14.03
N MET A 280 -8.27 -12.33 -15.11
CA MET A 280 -9.44 -13.09 -15.58
C MET A 280 -9.99 -14.07 -14.54
N GLN A 281 -9.16 -14.58 -13.63
CA GLN A 281 -9.60 -15.48 -12.55
C GLN A 281 -10.48 -14.79 -11.51
N ALA A 282 -10.53 -13.47 -11.51
CA ALA A 282 -11.38 -12.69 -10.61
C ALA A 282 -12.84 -12.55 -11.10
N ASP A 283 -13.20 -13.19 -12.23
CA ASP A 283 -14.54 -13.18 -12.84
C ASP A 283 -15.14 -11.77 -12.99
N THR A 284 -14.35 -10.86 -13.59
CA THR A 284 -14.73 -9.45 -13.74
C THR A 284 -15.79 -9.20 -14.80
N GLY A 285 -16.15 -10.21 -15.60
CA GLY A 285 -17.04 -10.10 -16.76
C GLY A 285 -16.42 -9.38 -17.97
N LEU A 286 -15.16 -8.96 -17.90
CA LEU A 286 -14.44 -8.31 -18.99
C LEU A 286 -13.82 -9.33 -19.93
N THR A 287 -13.69 -8.95 -21.20
CA THR A 287 -12.95 -9.75 -22.20
C THR A 287 -11.44 -9.70 -21.93
N TYR A 288 -10.70 -10.69 -22.45
CA TYR A 288 -9.24 -10.70 -22.36
C TYR A 288 -8.60 -9.41 -22.89
N SER A 289 -9.13 -8.86 -23.99
CA SER A 289 -8.59 -7.63 -24.58
C SER A 289 -8.76 -6.43 -23.67
N GLU A 290 -9.93 -6.27 -23.05
CA GLU A 290 -10.20 -5.19 -22.08
C GLU A 290 -9.33 -5.34 -20.84
N ILE A 291 -9.16 -6.56 -20.32
CA ILE A 291 -8.29 -6.84 -19.19
C ILE A 291 -6.82 -6.54 -19.53
N LEU A 292 -6.37 -6.89 -20.73
CA LEU A 292 -5.01 -6.63 -21.17
C LEU A 292 -4.73 -5.12 -21.23
N GLU A 293 -5.66 -4.33 -21.77
CA GLU A 293 -5.57 -2.87 -21.77
C GLU A 293 -5.62 -2.28 -20.36
N TYR A 294 -6.47 -2.83 -19.49
CA TYR A 294 -6.48 -2.46 -18.07
C TYR A 294 -5.12 -2.72 -17.41
N CYS A 295 -4.53 -3.90 -17.60
CA CYS A 295 -3.19 -4.21 -17.06
C CYS A 295 -2.13 -3.24 -17.61
N ARG A 296 -2.20 -2.88 -18.90
CA ARG A 296 -1.28 -1.91 -19.51
C ARG A 296 -1.40 -0.51 -18.93
N SER A 297 -2.61 -0.09 -18.59
CA SER A 297 -2.84 1.24 -18.01
C SER A 297 -2.44 1.33 -16.54
N MET A 298 -2.33 0.19 -15.84
CA MET A 298 -2.01 0.14 -14.40
C MET A 298 -0.52 -0.07 -14.11
N ILE A 299 0.21 -0.74 -14.99
CA ILE A 299 1.64 -1.01 -14.82
C ILE A 299 2.45 -0.01 -15.64
N ASP A 300 3.35 0.71 -15.02
CA ASP A 300 4.18 1.72 -15.69
C ASP A 300 5.43 1.11 -16.33
N VAL A 301 6.01 0.09 -15.67
CA VAL A 301 7.22 -0.58 -16.18
C VAL A 301 7.27 -2.06 -15.79
N ILE A 302 7.74 -2.88 -16.73
CA ILE A 302 8.06 -4.29 -16.52
C ILE A 302 9.56 -4.47 -16.67
N VAL A 303 10.21 -5.05 -15.65
CA VAL A 303 11.64 -5.41 -15.68
C VAL A 303 11.75 -6.91 -15.71
N GLN A 304 12.40 -7.44 -16.75
CA GLN A 304 12.64 -8.87 -16.92
C GLN A 304 13.98 -9.28 -16.38
N PHE A 305 14.01 -10.30 -15.52
CA PHE A 305 15.21 -10.88 -14.94
C PHE A 305 15.48 -12.29 -15.48
N ARG A 306 16.75 -12.60 -15.60
CA ARG A 306 17.21 -13.95 -16.02
C ARG A 306 18.36 -14.41 -15.14
N LYS A 307 18.37 -15.70 -14.84
CA LYS A 307 19.52 -16.39 -14.28
C LYS A 307 20.30 -17.04 -15.43
N THR A 308 21.59 -16.72 -15.54
CA THR A 308 22.53 -17.33 -16.53
C THR A 308 23.77 -17.76 -15.76
N GLY A 309 23.92 -19.07 -15.55
CA GLY A 309 24.90 -19.59 -14.61
C GLY A 309 24.62 -19.07 -13.20
N ASP A 310 25.61 -18.45 -12.56
CA ASP A 310 25.45 -17.84 -11.22
C ASP A 310 25.02 -16.37 -11.26
N GLN A 311 24.96 -15.77 -12.44
CA GLN A 311 24.55 -14.37 -12.58
C GLN A 311 23.03 -14.23 -12.62
N ARG A 312 22.50 -13.28 -11.83
CA ARG A 312 21.10 -12.90 -11.78
C ARG A 312 20.99 -11.41 -12.13
N ARG A 313 20.51 -11.11 -13.33
CA ARG A 313 20.54 -9.75 -13.85
C ARG A 313 19.27 -9.38 -14.61
N PRO A 314 18.93 -8.07 -14.69
CA PRO A 314 17.93 -7.60 -15.63
C PRO A 314 18.43 -7.82 -17.06
N VAL A 315 17.53 -8.23 -17.95
CA VAL A 315 17.84 -8.53 -19.36
C VAL A 315 16.96 -7.77 -20.32
N ALA A 316 15.82 -7.22 -19.86
CA ALA A 316 14.93 -6.39 -20.67
C ALA A 316 14.12 -5.46 -19.75
N VAL A 317 13.79 -4.28 -20.27
CA VAL A 317 12.87 -3.32 -19.67
C VAL A 317 11.79 -2.98 -20.69
N ARG A 318 10.55 -2.93 -20.26
CA ARG A 318 9.44 -2.43 -21.06
C ARG A 318 8.69 -1.36 -20.31
N ILE A 319 8.75 -0.14 -20.78
CA ILE A 319 7.99 0.98 -20.28
C ILE A 319 6.61 0.94 -20.97
N LEU A 320 5.55 0.99 -20.17
CA LEU A 320 4.16 1.00 -20.62
C LEU A 320 3.53 2.39 -20.45
N ARG A 321 4.07 3.21 -19.55
CA ARG A 321 3.66 4.60 -19.33
C ARG A 321 4.00 5.43 -20.56
N ASN A 322 3.03 6.18 -21.06
CA ASN A 322 3.22 7.10 -22.19
C ASN A 322 3.90 8.39 -21.71
N ARG A 323 4.73 8.98 -22.59
CA ARG A 323 5.26 10.33 -22.37
C ARG A 323 4.17 11.38 -22.48
#